data_69cfd8746d64efbebd4c56c381e503ac
#
_entry.id   69cfd8746d64efbebd4c56c381e503ac
#
_cell.length_a   1.000
_cell.length_b   1.000
_cell.length_c   1.000
_cell.angle_alpha   90.00
_cell.angle_beta   90.00
_cell.angle_gamma   90.00
#
_symmetry.space_group_name_H-M   'P 1'
#
loop_
_entity.id
_entity.type
_entity.pdbx_description
1 polymer ?
#
loop_
_entity_poly.entity_id
_entity_poly.type
_entity_poly.pdbx_seq_one_letter_code
_entity_poly.pdbx_strand_id
1 'polypeptide(L)'
;NYSEWSYQYLVKVYDPSQIDQMEKSFEGTVRDYYKERYFGQMPSAEEMGMQQEEMDAVVEKMLNMARCELISLEDLYYADEISTPIEKGNKTTTIILLLVAILVVGIAFINYINFFFAQIPERIRAVNTKKVLGCTRRELITDTVAESFIIIILALVLATAFVMLFNMSQLTHLITAESAFAENIGVAAGTIAIAIVIAIISSLYPAFYITSFDPAMVLKGSFGATKAGKTLRYTLIGLQFIISIVLIICSIFINLQRRYMVNFDMGFDGEQLLYVHTYDTIAADAEGVEERLKSDPQIADVTWASGNLLASQRMGWGRDWNGQVVSFQCYPVAYDFPEFIGIEISEGRTFKKEDENSENGVFIFNDAAKRKYGFTLDSRISGHKEETEIAGFCNDFSFMTLKEEVKPFALYVYGSEPWYIPSTAFIRVTEGADYQKVMKHIASVLSEWEPSVSPDKWDIHFFDENINAQYKKEQSLSQLISLFTLI
;
A
#
# COMPACT_ATOMS: atom_id res chain seq x y z
N ASN A 1 29.98 -9.54 0.17
CA ASN A 1 30.29 -8.14 0.00
C ASN A 1 29.39 -7.32 0.93
N TYR A 2 29.89 -7.00 2.13
CA TYR A 2 29.11 -6.33 3.18
C TYR A 2 28.93 -4.82 2.94
N SER A 3 29.48 -4.28 1.86
CA SER A 3 29.37 -2.85 1.53
C SER A 3 28.20 -2.52 0.61
N GLU A 4 27.44 -3.52 0.18
CA GLU A 4 26.34 -3.34 -0.75
C GLU A 4 25.02 -3.68 -0.08
N TRP A 5 24.16 -2.69 0.04
CA TRP A 5 22.85 -2.76 0.74
C TRP A 5 21.71 -3.14 -0.17
N SER A 6 21.99 -3.34 -1.46
CA SER A 6 20.97 -3.65 -2.50
C SER A 6 20.62 -5.13 -2.61
N TYR A 7 21.35 -6.02 -1.91
CA TYR A 7 21.09 -7.46 -1.98
C TYR A 7 20.07 -7.91 -0.94
N GLN A 8 19.16 -8.75 -1.38
CA GLN A 8 18.25 -9.50 -0.51
C GLN A 8 18.79 -10.92 -0.34
N TYR A 9 18.84 -11.38 0.90
CA TYR A 9 19.31 -12.71 1.23
C TYR A 9 18.13 -13.58 1.63
N LEU A 10 17.96 -14.72 0.94
CA LEU A 10 17.02 -15.77 1.31
C LEU A 10 17.81 -16.92 1.90
N VAL A 11 17.46 -17.31 3.13
CA VAL A 11 18.12 -18.39 3.86
C VAL A 11 17.16 -19.57 3.99
N LYS A 12 17.60 -20.76 3.54
CA LYS A 12 16.83 -21.98 3.77
C LYS A 12 17.21 -22.60 5.10
N VAL A 13 16.30 -22.56 6.06
CA VAL A 13 16.49 -23.16 7.38
C VAL A 13 15.97 -24.59 7.33
N TYR A 14 16.81 -25.55 7.73
CA TYR A 14 16.44 -26.97 7.77
C TYR A 14 15.82 -27.39 9.12
N ASP A 15 16.20 -26.71 10.19
CA ASP A 15 15.70 -26.97 11.54
C ASP A 15 15.22 -25.65 12.15
N PRO A 16 13.89 -25.43 12.23
CA PRO A 16 13.32 -24.20 12.78
C PRO A 16 13.71 -23.92 14.23
N SER A 17 14.11 -24.94 14.99
CA SER A 17 14.53 -24.74 16.41
C SER A 17 15.85 -23.98 16.54
N GLN A 18 16.60 -23.83 15.46
CA GLN A 18 17.89 -23.12 15.43
C GLN A 18 17.77 -21.66 15.00
N ILE A 19 16.58 -21.16 14.69
CA ILE A 19 16.36 -19.77 14.20
C ILE A 19 16.96 -18.76 15.18
N ASP A 20 16.62 -18.84 16.47
CA ASP A 20 17.12 -17.90 17.47
C ASP A 20 18.67 -17.91 17.57
N GLN A 21 19.31 -19.06 17.37
CA GLN A 21 20.76 -19.18 17.38
C GLN A 21 21.37 -18.60 16.11
N MET A 22 20.70 -18.77 14.97
CA MET A 22 21.14 -18.20 13.68
C MET A 22 21.02 -16.68 13.71
N GLU A 23 19.91 -16.12 14.22
CA GLU A 23 19.72 -14.68 14.37
C GLU A 23 20.82 -14.06 15.22
N LYS A 24 21.11 -14.64 16.37
CA LYS A 24 22.22 -14.19 17.24
C LYS A 24 23.58 -14.27 16.55
N SER A 25 23.80 -15.30 15.72
CA SER A 25 25.04 -15.46 14.97
C SER A 25 25.17 -14.40 13.87
N PHE A 26 24.10 -14.12 13.13
CA PHE A 26 24.05 -13.05 12.13
C PHE A 26 24.22 -11.68 12.78
N GLU A 27 23.52 -11.43 13.89
CA GLU A 27 23.63 -10.21 14.67
C GLU A 27 25.08 -9.99 15.15
N GLY A 28 25.74 -11.04 15.66
CA GLY A 28 27.14 -11.01 16.03
C GLY A 28 28.06 -10.65 14.87
N THR A 29 27.86 -11.29 13.71
CA THR A 29 28.65 -11.02 12.50
C THR A 29 28.49 -9.57 12.01
N VAL A 30 27.25 -9.06 12.02
CA VAL A 30 26.96 -7.68 11.63
C VAL A 30 27.57 -6.69 12.62
N ARG A 31 27.47 -6.95 13.93
CA ARG A 31 28.09 -6.14 14.98
C ARG A 31 29.62 -6.07 14.82
N ASP A 32 30.27 -7.21 14.59
CA ASP A 32 31.73 -7.29 14.42
C ASP A 32 32.16 -6.50 13.17
N TYR A 33 31.40 -6.63 12.06
CA TYR A 33 31.66 -5.87 10.84
C TYR A 33 31.53 -4.35 11.05
N TYR A 34 30.48 -3.88 11.73
CA TYR A 34 30.30 -2.48 12.03
C TYR A 34 31.41 -1.97 12.97
N LYS A 35 31.76 -2.77 13.98
CA LYS A 35 32.81 -2.41 14.93
C LYS A 35 34.18 -2.24 14.24
N GLU A 36 34.52 -3.12 13.33
CA GLU A 36 35.80 -3.09 12.62
C GLU A 36 35.83 -1.98 11.56
N ARG A 37 34.77 -1.81 10.77
CA ARG A 37 34.80 -0.93 9.61
C ARG A 37 34.43 0.53 9.90
N TYR A 38 33.49 0.76 10.77
CA TYR A 38 33.02 2.12 11.07
C TYR A 38 33.64 2.66 12.37
N PHE A 39 33.64 1.86 13.42
CA PHE A 39 34.13 2.32 14.70
C PHE A 39 35.65 2.15 14.86
N GLY A 40 36.30 1.21 14.14
CA GLY A 40 37.73 1.07 14.09
C GLY A 40 38.47 2.20 13.35
N GLN A 41 37.73 3.01 12.59
CA GLN A 41 38.24 4.18 11.87
C GLN A 41 37.82 5.52 12.52
N MET A 42 37.06 5.48 13.60
CA MET A 42 36.70 6.69 14.34
C MET A 42 37.90 7.32 15.00
N PRO A 43 37.95 8.68 15.10
CA PRO A 43 38.92 9.36 15.93
C PRO A 43 38.89 8.83 17.35
N SER A 44 40.02 8.86 18.05
CA SER A 44 40.08 8.45 19.45
C SER A 44 39.18 9.32 20.33
N ALA A 45 38.72 8.78 21.46
CA ALA A 45 37.91 9.52 22.42
C ALA A 45 38.57 10.85 22.82
N GLU A 46 39.91 10.86 22.88
CA GLU A 46 40.69 12.04 23.23
C GLU A 46 40.63 13.12 22.12
N GLU A 47 40.65 12.70 20.83
CA GLU A 47 40.49 13.59 19.68
C GLU A 47 39.06 14.14 19.57
N MET A 48 38.06 13.40 20.06
CA MET A 48 36.65 13.81 20.10
C MET A 48 36.27 14.59 21.37
N GLY A 49 37.23 14.77 22.29
CA GLY A 49 37.00 15.49 23.57
C GLY A 49 36.05 14.75 24.53
N MET A 50 35.88 13.43 24.35
CA MET A 50 34.99 12.58 25.15
C MET A 50 35.81 11.66 26.05
N GLN A 51 35.20 11.15 27.14
CA GLN A 51 35.82 10.08 27.93
C GLN A 51 35.64 8.73 27.20
N GLN A 52 36.62 7.82 27.33
CA GLN A 52 36.56 6.51 26.67
C GLN A 52 35.33 5.71 27.02
N GLU A 53 34.84 5.80 28.27
CA GLU A 53 33.62 5.14 28.73
C GLU A 53 32.34 5.68 28.03
N GLU A 54 32.31 6.98 27.74
CA GLU A 54 31.21 7.63 27.00
C GLU A 54 31.19 7.17 25.55
N MET A 55 32.36 7.13 24.92
CA MET A 55 32.51 6.65 23.54
C MET A 55 32.11 5.18 23.42
N ASP A 56 32.60 4.33 24.33
CA ASP A 56 32.21 2.91 24.35
C ASP A 56 30.70 2.71 24.54
N ALA A 57 30.06 3.53 25.37
CA ALA A 57 28.61 3.50 25.56
C ALA A 57 27.83 3.92 24.31
N VAL A 58 28.31 4.92 23.57
CA VAL A 58 27.72 5.36 22.29
C VAL A 58 27.88 4.27 21.23
N VAL A 59 29.08 3.70 21.09
CA VAL A 59 29.34 2.60 20.15
C VAL A 59 28.46 1.40 20.50
N GLU A 60 28.34 1.03 21.77
CA GLU A 60 27.51 -0.09 22.19
C GLU A 60 26.01 0.17 21.94
N LYS A 61 25.57 1.39 22.16
CA LYS A 61 24.19 1.80 21.84
C LYS A 61 23.91 1.72 20.33
N MET A 62 24.84 2.15 19.49
CA MET A 62 24.71 2.04 18.02
C MET A 62 24.75 0.59 17.55
N LEU A 63 25.64 -0.24 18.09
CA LEU A 63 25.71 -1.66 17.79
C LEU A 63 24.44 -2.42 18.23
N ASN A 64 23.79 -2.00 19.31
CA ASN A 64 22.54 -2.58 19.79
C ASN A 64 21.32 -2.19 18.92
N MET A 65 21.45 -1.24 18.02
CA MET A 65 20.43 -0.94 16.99
C MET A 65 20.46 -1.94 15.83
N ALA A 66 21.59 -2.62 15.61
CA ALA A 66 21.71 -3.65 14.58
C ALA A 66 21.06 -4.94 15.07
N ARG A 67 19.80 -5.15 14.73
CA ARG A 67 19.04 -6.39 14.96
C ARG A 67 18.89 -7.15 13.67
N CYS A 68 19.10 -8.46 13.73
CA CYS A 68 18.85 -9.36 12.62
C CYS A 68 17.66 -10.26 13.00
N GLU A 69 16.61 -10.22 12.22
CA GLU A 69 15.43 -11.05 12.38
C GLU A 69 15.20 -11.87 11.12
N LEU A 70 15.01 -13.18 11.28
CA LEU A 70 14.66 -14.08 10.19
C LEU A 70 13.13 -14.16 10.08
N ILE A 71 12.60 -13.61 9.02
CA ILE A 71 11.16 -13.61 8.77
C ILE A 71 10.83 -14.74 7.81
N SER A 72 9.80 -15.53 8.14
CA SER A 72 9.33 -16.58 7.25
C SER A 72 8.81 -15.97 5.93
N LEU A 73 8.95 -16.69 4.82
CA LEU A 73 8.47 -16.23 3.53
C LEU A 73 6.94 -15.99 3.51
N GLU A 74 6.21 -16.74 4.35
CA GLU A 74 4.75 -16.59 4.53
C GLU A 74 4.40 -15.29 5.26
N ASP A 75 5.17 -14.93 6.30
CA ASP A 75 4.97 -13.71 7.08
C ASP A 75 5.46 -12.45 6.33
N LEU A 76 6.43 -12.62 5.41
CA LEU A 76 7.00 -11.53 4.62
C LEU A 76 5.93 -10.77 3.82
N TYR A 77 4.87 -11.47 3.38
CA TYR A 77 3.76 -10.84 2.65
C TYR A 77 3.04 -9.74 3.45
N TYR A 78 3.00 -9.86 4.78
CA TYR A 78 2.37 -8.91 5.69
C TYR A 78 3.37 -8.11 6.55
N ALA A 79 4.67 -8.23 6.30
CA ALA A 79 5.70 -7.50 7.06
C ALA A 79 5.84 -6.06 6.54
N ASP A 80 5.18 -5.11 7.19
CA ASP A 80 5.17 -3.70 6.77
C ASP A 80 6.55 -3.02 6.94
N GLU A 81 7.36 -3.46 7.91
CA GLU A 81 8.61 -2.82 8.30
C GLU A 81 9.79 -3.09 7.36
N ILE A 82 9.67 -4.07 6.46
CA ILE A 82 10.76 -4.49 5.58
C ILE A 82 10.56 -3.91 4.18
N SER A 83 11.51 -3.13 3.69
CA SER A 83 11.52 -2.70 2.30
C SER A 83 11.97 -3.84 1.40
N THR A 84 11.08 -4.39 0.59
CA THR A 84 11.39 -5.41 -0.42
C THR A 84 10.74 -5.04 -1.75
N PRO A 85 11.31 -5.44 -2.91
CA PRO A 85 10.66 -5.27 -4.21
C PRO A 85 9.46 -6.21 -4.42
N ILE A 86 9.18 -7.11 -3.47
CA ILE A 86 8.03 -8.02 -3.53
C ILE A 86 6.76 -7.25 -3.16
N GLU A 87 5.71 -7.41 -3.95
CA GLU A 87 4.40 -6.83 -3.62
C GLU A 87 3.89 -7.38 -2.29
N LYS A 88 3.56 -6.49 -1.37
CA LYS A 88 3.06 -6.83 -0.04
C LYS A 88 1.57 -6.62 0.08
N GLY A 89 0.92 -7.54 0.80
CA GLY A 89 -0.44 -7.36 1.28
C GLY A 89 -0.49 -6.45 2.50
N ASN A 90 -1.62 -5.78 2.68
CA ASN A 90 -1.90 -5.04 3.91
C ASN A 90 -2.82 -5.87 4.81
N LYS A 91 -2.33 -6.27 5.98
CA LYS A 91 -3.07 -7.10 6.94
C LYS A 91 -4.38 -6.45 7.39
N THR A 92 -4.35 -5.15 7.62
CA THR A 92 -5.54 -4.37 8.02
C THR A 92 -6.60 -4.38 6.91
N THR A 93 -6.19 -4.15 5.67
CA THR A 93 -7.08 -4.22 4.50
C THR A 93 -7.70 -5.61 4.35
N THR A 94 -6.91 -6.66 4.50
CA THR A 94 -7.39 -8.05 4.42
C THR A 94 -8.43 -8.34 5.50
N ILE A 95 -8.20 -7.90 6.74
CA ILE A 95 -9.16 -8.06 7.85
C ILE A 95 -10.45 -7.28 7.58
N ILE A 96 -10.35 -6.04 7.07
CA ILE A 96 -11.53 -5.23 6.74
C ILE A 96 -12.35 -5.92 5.65
N LEU A 97 -11.74 -6.41 4.59
CA LEU A 97 -12.44 -7.14 3.52
C LEU A 97 -13.10 -8.42 4.03
N LEU A 98 -12.43 -9.16 4.92
CA LEU A 98 -13.00 -10.34 5.55
C LEU A 98 -14.23 -9.98 6.40
N LEU A 99 -14.16 -8.92 7.21
CA LEU A 99 -15.29 -8.44 8.01
C LEU A 99 -16.46 -8.02 7.12
N VAL A 100 -16.21 -7.29 6.05
CA VAL A 100 -17.25 -6.90 5.08
C VAL A 100 -17.89 -8.15 4.44
N ALA A 101 -17.10 -9.14 4.04
CA ALA A 101 -17.60 -10.40 3.50
C ALA A 101 -18.51 -11.14 4.50
N ILE A 102 -18.09 -11.22 5.77
CA ILE A 102 -18.91 -11.83 6.84
C ILE A 102 -20.23 -11.06 7.02
N LEU A 103 -20.20 -9.72 7.00
CA LEU A 103 -21.42 -8.90 7.12
C LEU A 103 -22.37 -9.12 5.94
N VAL A 104 -21.85 -9.17 4.71
CA VAL A 104 -22.67 -9.44 3.50
C VAL A 104 -23.31 -10.83 3.56
N VAL A 105 -22.54 -11.85 3.95
CA VAL A 105 -23.06 -13.22 4.16
C VAL A 105 -24.11 -13.21 5.27
N GLY A 106 -23.91 -12.45 6.34
CA GLY A 106 -24.88 -12.26 7.43
C GLY A 106 -26.18 -11.63 6.95
N ILE A 107 -26.11 -10.59 6.10
CA ILE A 107 -27.30 -9.98 5.49
C ILE A 107 -28.03 -10.98 4.60
N ALA A 108 -27.32 -11.72 3.76
CA ALA A 108 -27.91 -12.74 2.89
C ALA A 108 -28.63 -13.83 3.72
N PHE A 109 -28.01 -14.26 4.83
CA PHE A 109 -28.60 -15.20 5.77
C PHE A 109 -29.89 -14.64 6.43
N ILE A 110 -29.87 -13.40 6.88
CA ILE A 110 -31.05 -12.73 7.45
C ILE A 110 -32.16 -12.61 6.39
N ASN A 111 -31.82 -12.24 5.15
CA ASN A 111 -32.77 -12.15 4.05
C ASN A 111 -33.44 -13.50 3.75
N TYR A 112 -32.64 -14.58 3.71
CA TYR A 112 -33.15 -15.93 3.52
C TYR A 112 -34.13 -16.30 4.63
N ILE A 113 -33.78 -16.06 5.89
CA ILE A 113 -34.67 -16.32 7.03
C ILE A 113 -35.98 -15.49 6.93
N ASN A 114 -35.88 -14.20 6.63
CA ASN A 114 -37.02 -13.31 6.48
C ASN A 114 -37.99 -13.78 5.36
N PHE A 115 -37.41 -14.18 4.21
CA PHE A 115 -38.15 -14.75 3.09
C PHE A 115 -38.88 -16.04 3.49
N PHE A 116 -38.17 -16.92 4.21
CA PHE A 116 -38.77 -18.15 4.71
C PHE A 116 -39.89 -17.88 5.69
N PHE A 117 -39.77 -16.94 6.63
CA PHE A 117 -40.83 -16.55 7.55
C PHE A 117 -42.05 -15.95 6.83
N ALA A 118 -41.86 -15.29 5.70
CA ALA A 118 -42.98 -14.78 4.89
C ALA A 118 -43.81 -15.89 4.28
N GLN A 119 -43.23 -17.07 3.97
CA GLN A 119 -43.91 -18.23 3.40
C GLN A 119 -44.52 -19.15 4.46
N ILE A 120 -44.26 -18.94 5.76
CA ILE A 120 -44.72 -19.82 6.85
C ILE A 120 -46.22 -20.14 6.77
N PRO A 121 -47.14 -19.17 6.56
CA PRO A 121 -48.59 -19.49 6.54
C PRO A 121 -49.00 -20.52 5.46
N GLU A 122 -48.38 -20.44 4.29
CA GLU A 122 -48.59 -21.36 3.19
C GLU A 122 -47.97 -22.73 3.44
N ARG A 123 -46.70 -22.70 3.88
CA ARG A 123 -45.92 -23.92 4.20
C ARG A 123 -46.51 -24.71 5.37
N ILE A 124 -47.01 -24.05 6.41
CA ILE A 124 -47.67 -24.73 7.55
C ILE A 124 -48.87 -25.52 7.07
N ARG A 125 -49.70 -24.96 6.17
CA ARG A 125 -50.85 -25.69 5.61
C ARG A 125 -50.40 -26.93 4.84
N ALA A 126 -49.48 -26.77 3.92
CA ALA A 126 -48.93 -27.88 3.11
C ALA A 126 -48.33 -29.01 3.97
N VAL A 127 -47.51 -28.64 4.97
CA VAL A 127 -46.84 -29.59 5.88
C VAL A 127 -47.86 -30.34 6.75
N ASN A 128 -48.90 -29.62 7.28
CA ASN A 128 -49.91 -30.28 8.12
C ASN A 128 -50.86 -31.16 7.30
N THR A 129 -51.16 -30.81 6.05
CA THR A 129 -51.84 -31.71 5.13
C THR A 129 -51.07 -33.02 4.92
N LYS A 130 -49.75 -32.93 4.66
CA LYS A 130 -48.88 -34.13 4.56
C LYS A 130 -48.85 -34.94 5.85
N LYS A 131 -48.86 -34.29 7.04
CA LYS A 131 -48.95 -34.97 8.34
C LYS A 131 -50.25 -35.76 8.48
N VAL A 132 -51.39 -35.18 8.13
CA VAL A 132 -52.68 -35.85 8.18
C VAL A 132 -52.75 -37.06 7.23
N LEU A 133 -52.02 -37.02 6.12
CA LEU A 133 -51.87 -38.11 5.17
C LEU A 133 -50.84 -39.15 5.61
N GLY A 134 -50.22 -39.00 6.80
CA GLY A 134 -49.36 -40.02 7.41
C GLY A 134 -47.85 -39.77 7.27
N CYS A 135 -47.40 -38.63 6.74
CA CYS A 135 -45.99 -38.30 6.67
C CYS A 135 -45.39 -38.10 8.07
N THR A 136 -44.25 -38.66 8.32
CA THR A 136 -43.52 -38.49 9.57
C THR A 136 -42.84 -37.10 9.68
N ARG A 137 -42.63 -36.65 10.90
CA ARG A 137 -41.95 -35.40 11.14
C ARG A 137 -40.54 -35.38 10.53
N ARG A 138 -39.83 -36.53 10.51
CA ARG A 138 -38.50 -36.64 9.95
C ARG A 138 -38.50 -36.45 8.45
N GLU A 139 -39.45 -37.04 7.74
CA GLU A 139 -39.61 -36.89 6.29
C GLU A 139 -39.85 -35.42 5.92
N LEU A 140 -40.72 -34.72 6.66
CA LEU A 140 -41.01 -33.33 6.41
C LEU A 140 -39.84 -32.39 6.64
N ILE A 141 -39.02 -32.66 7.66
CA ILE A 141 -37.77 -31.94 7.89
C ILE A 141 -36.78 -32.20 6.73
N THR A 142 -36.62 -33.46 6.32
CA THR A 142 -35.71 -33.84 5.22
C THR A 142 -36.15 -33.17 3.91
N ASP A 143 -37.44 -33.14 3.60
CA ASP A 143 -38.02 -32.45 2.41
C ASP A 143 -37.62 -30.95 2.43
N THR A 144 -37.82 -30.28 3.56
CA THR A 144 -37.52 -28.85 3.69
C THR A 144 -36.01 -28.55 3.57
N VAL A 145 -35.20 -29.42 4.13
CA VAL A 145 -33.72 -29.31 4.04
C VAL A 145 -33.26 -29.58 2.59
N ALA A 146 -33.84 -30.59 1.91
CA ALA A 146 -33.53 -30.89 0.52
C ALA A 146 -33.89 -29.72 -0.42
N GLU A 147 -35.04 -29.07 -0.22
CA GLU A 147 -35.44 -27.88 -0.97
C GLU A 147 -34.40 -26.76 -0.80
N SER A 148 -33.94 -26.52 0.43
CA SER A 148 -32.91 -25.52 0.72
C SER A 148 -31.57 -25.86 0.05
N PHE A 149 -31.19 -27.12 0.02
CA PHE A 149 -29.99 -27.59 -0.68
C PHE A 149 -30.04 -27.31 -2.19
N ILE A 150 -31.18 -27.53 -2.83
CA ILE A 150 -31.37 -27.24 -4.26
C ILE A 150 -31.15 -25.74 -4.53
N ILE A 151 -31.72 -24.86 -3.69
CA ILE A 151 -31.57 -23.41 -3.82
C ILE A 151 -30.10 -23.01 -3.69
N ILE A 152 -29.36 -23.61 -2.75
CA ILE A 152 -27.94 -23.29 -2.54
C ILE A 152 -27.07 -23.82 -3.64
N ILE A 153 -27.31 -25.02 -4.16
CA ILE A 153 -26.60 -25.51 -5.34
C ILE A 153 -26.80 -24.56 -6.51
N LEU A 154 -28.03 -24.11 -6.75
CA LEU A 154 -28.31 -23.10 -7.80
C LEU A 154 -27.56 -21.79 -7.54
N ALA A 155 -27.54 -21.32 -6.30
CA ALA A 155 -26.81 -20.10 -5.91
C ALA A 155 -25.31 -20.26 -6.11
N LEU A 156 -24.72 -21.43 -5.79
CA LEU A 156 -23.30 -21.73 -6.03
C LEU A 156 -22.97 -21.76 -7.52
N VAL A 157 -23.85 -22.34 -8.35
CA VAL A 157 -23.66 -22.33 -9.82
C VAL A 157 -23.68 -20.89 -10.35
N LEU A 158 -24.63 -20.06 -9.91
CA LEU A 158 -24.70 -18.67 -10.29
C LEU A 158 -23.51 -17.87 -9.78
N ALA A 159 -23.07 -18.11 -8.55
CA ALA A 159 -21.88 -17.47 -7.98
C ALA A 159 -20.61 -17.83 -8.78
N THR A 160 -20.47 -19.11 -9.16
CA THR A 160 -19.35 -19.56 -10.02
C THR A 160 -19.38 -18.88 -11.39
N ALA A 161 -20.55 -18.80 -12.01
CA ALA A 161 -20.71 -18.10 -13.28
C ALA A 161 -20.36 -16.60 -13.14
N PHE A 162 -20.78 -15.96 -12.04
CA PHE A 162 -20.45 -14.57 -11.76
C PHE A 162 -18.95 -14.35 -11.59
N VAL A 163 -18.24 -15.23 -10.86
CA VAL A 163 -16.77 -15.18 -10.72
C VAL A 163 -16.08 -15.36 -12.07
N MET A 164 -16.58 -16.28 -12.92
CA MET A 164 -16.02 -16.43 -14.28
C MET A 164 -16.20 -15.16 -15.12
N LEU A 165 -17.37 -14.54 -15.08
CA LEU A 165 -17.64 -13.27 -15.78
C LEU A 165 -16.77 -12.13 -15.23
N PHE A 166 -16.59 -12.08 -13.91
CA PHE A 166 -15.69 -11.11 -13.27
C PHE A 166 -14.26 -11.27 -13.77
N ASN A 167 -13.75 -12.51 -13.83
CA ASN A 167 -12.40 -12.80 -14.33
C ASN A 167 -12.20 -12.47 -15.83
N MET A 168 -13.28 -12.42 -16.60
CA MET A 168 -13.25 -11.98 -18.00
C MET A 168 -13.41 -10.46 -18.16
N SER A 169 -13.73 -9.75 -17.09
CA SER A 169 -13.96 -8.30 -17.10
C SER A 169 -12.68 -7.53 -16.79
N GLN A 170 -12.68 -6.23 -17.10
CA GLN A 170 -11.59 -5.33 -16.71
C GLN A 170 -11.55 -5.06 -15.19
N LEU A 171 -12.51 -5.57 -14.41
CA LEU A 171 -12.57 -5.38 -12.96
C LEU A 171 -11.55 -6.24 -12.20
N THR A 172 -10.87 -7.16 -12.87
CA THR A 172 -9.81 -8.00 -12.28
C THR A 172 -8.68 -7.18 -11.67
N HIS A 173 -8.40 -5.98 -12.19
CA HIS A 173 -7.39 -5.07 -11.63
C HIS A 173 -7.71 -4.60 -10.20
N LEU A 174 -8.96 -4.77 -9.72
CA LEU A 174 -9.35 -4.44 -8.33
C LEU A 174 -8.84 -5.45 -7.32
N ILE A 175 -8.45 -6.64 -7.77
CA ILE A 175 -7.99 -7.75 -6.93
C ILE A 175 -6.60 -8.13 -7.39
N THR A 176 -5.62 -8.04 -6.50
CA THR A 176 -4.24 -8.45 -6.77
C THR A 176 -4.04 -9.97 -6.68
N ALA A 177 -4.99 -10.68 -6.07
CA ALA A 177 -4.94 -12.13 -5.94
C ALA A 177 -5.52 -12.83 -7.18
N GLU A 178 -4.87 -13.91 -7.62
CA GLU A 178 -5.42 -14.76 -8.66
C GLU A 178 -6.70 -15.43 -8.17
N SER A 179 -7.82 -15.11 -8.85
CA SER A 179 -9.15 -15.64 -8.52
C SER A 179 -9.54 -16.88 -9.31
N ALA A 180 -8.57 -17.52 -9.99
CA ALA A 180 -8.79 -18.75 -10.75
C ALA A 180 -9.06 -19.94 -9.80
N PHE A 181 -10.21 -20.61 -10.00
CA PHE A 181 -10.60 -21.76 -9.19
C PHE A 181 -9.58 -22.91 -9.23
N ALA A 182 -8.92 -23.12 -10.39
CA ALA A 182 -7.96 -24.20 -10.57
C ALA A 182 -6.70 -24.03 -9.70
N GLU A 183 -6.33 -22.79 -9.41
CA GLU A 183 -5.13 -22.48 -8.62
C GLU A 183 -5.43 -22.36 -7.12
N ASN A 184 -6.73 -22.14 -6.78
CA ASN A 184 -7.19 -21.94 -5.40
C ASN A 184 -8.19 -23.01 -4.94
N ILE A 185 -7.94 -24.29 -5.24
CA ILE A 185 -8.86 -25.40 -4.91
C ILE A 185 -9.20 -25.45 -3.42
N GLY A 186 -8.24 -25.16 -2.53
CA GLY A 186 -8.46 -25.11 -1.09
C GLY A 186 -9.46 -24.03 -0.67
N VAL A 187 -9.35 -22.82 -1.25
CA VAL A 187 -10.28 -21.72 -0.99
C VAL A 187 -11.66 -22.02 -1.55
N ALA A 188 -11.73 -22.58 -2.77
CA ALA A 188 -12.98 -22.98 -3.39
C ALA A 188 -13.71 -24.06 -2.56
N ALA A 189 -12.99 -25.10 -2.13
CA ALA A 189 -13.53 -26.15 -1.26
C ALA A 189 -13.99 -25.60 0.10
N GLY A 190 -13.22 -24.70 0.70
CA GLY A 190 -13.61 -24.02 1.94
C GLY A 190 -14.88 -23.19 1.78
N THR A 191 -14.99 -22.42 0.69
CA THR A 191 -16.19 -21.62 0.38
C THR A 191 -17.43 -22.50 0.20
N ILE A 192 -17.30 -23.62 -0.52
CA ILE A 192 -18.39 -24.59 -0.69
C ILE A 192 -18.76 -25.21 0.66
N ALA A 193 -17.80 -25.58 1.49
CA ALA A 193 -18.07 -26.14 2.82
C ALA A 193 -18.81 -25.13 3.73
N ILE A 194 -18.39 -23.86 3.73
CA ILE A 194 -19.06 -22.79 4.47
C ILE A 194 -20.49 -22.58 3.94
N ALA A 195 -20.69 -22.56 2.62
CA ALA A 195 -22.01 -22.44 2.01
C ALA A 195 -22.95 -23.60 2.43
N ILE A 196 -22.45 -24.84 2.46
CA ILE A 196 -23.18 -26.02 2.92
C ILE A 196 -23.57 -25.89 4.40
N VAL A 197 -22.65 -25.45 5.26
CA VAL A 197 -22.91 -25.25 6.69
C VAL A 197 -24.00 -24.18 6.89
N ILE A 198 -23.89 -23.05 6.20
CA ILE A 198 -24.90 -21.98 6.22
C ILE A 198 -26.24 -22.50 5.74
N ALA A 199 -26.27 -23.33 4.68
CA ALA A 199 -27.47 -23.99 4.18
C ALA A 199 -28.17 -24.81 5.24
N ILE A 200 -27.41 -25.68 5.91
CA ILE A 200 -27.94 -26.55 6.96
C ILE A 200 -28.50 -25.72 8.10
N ILE A 201 -27.76 -24.75 8.62
CA ILE A 201 -28.20 -23.89 9.73
C ILE A 201 -29.45 -23.10 9.35
N SER A 202 -29.47 -22.52 8.14
CA SER A 202 -30.58 -21.70 7.64
C SER A 202 -31.87 -22.47 7.46
N SER A 203 -31.77 -23.76 7.10
CA SER A 203 -32.93 -24.61 6.82
C SER A 203 -33.46 -25.34 8.05
N LEU A 204 -32.59 -25.72 8.98
CA LEU A 204 -32.96 -26.49 10.15
C LEU A 204 -33.93 -25.73 11.07
N TYR A 205 -33.65 -24.47 11.42
CA TYR A 205 -34.52 -23.70 12.31
C TYR A 205 -35.93 -23.55 11.75
N PRO A 206 -36.13 -23.09 10.50
CA PRO A 206 -37.44 -23.03 9.90
C PRO A 206 -38.14 -24.41 9.77
N ALA A 207 -37.39 -25.46 9.43
CA ALA A 207 -37.94 -26.80 9.31
C ALA A 207 -38.50 -27.32 10.63
N PHE A 208 -37.76 -27.14 11.72
CA PHE A 208 -38.23 -27.47 13.07
C PHE A 208 -39.43 -26.64 13.47
N TYR A 209 -39.43 -25.34 13.17
CA TYR A 209 -40.52 -24.43 13.52
C TYR A 209 -41.81 -24.83 12.83
N ILE A 210 -41.83 -25.04 11.49
CA ILE A 210 -43.01 -25.41 10.72
C ILE A 210 -43.55 -26.77 11.15
N THR A 211 -42.67 -27.73 11.41
CA THR A 211 -43.07 -29.08 11.80
C THR A 211 -43.52 -29.20 13.25
N SER A 212 -43.38 -28.17 14.08
CA SER A 212 -43.81 -28.16 15.48
C SER A 212 -45.35 -27.91 15.65
N PHE A 213 -46.02 -27.42 14.63
CA PHE A 213 -47.46 -27.11 14.72
C PHE A 213 -48.32 -28.36 14.71
N ASP A 214 -49.38 -28.34 15.53
CA ASP A 214 -50.40 -29.37 15.60
C ASP A 214 -51.38 -29.24 14.41
N PRO A 215 -51.61 -30.29 13.63
CA PRO A 215 -52.57 -30.29 12.52
C PRO A 215 -53.99 -29.85 12.91
N ALA A 216 -54.44 -30.19 14.09
CA ALA A 216 -55.81 -29.83 14.55
C ALA A 216 -55.99 -28.31 14.75
N MET A 217 -54.96 -27.61 15.21
CA MET A 217 -55.01 -26.15 15.32
C MET A 217 -54.92 -25.44 13.96
N VAL A 218 -54.13 -25.99 13.06
CA VAL A 218 -53.91 -25.44 11.73
C VAL A 218 -55.19 -25.53 10.87
N LEU A 219 -55.87 -26.66 10.90
CA LEU A 219 -57.12 -26.90 10.15
C LEU A 219 -58.29 -26.03 10.64
N LYS A 220 -58.27 -25.63 11.93
CA LYS A 220 -59.25 -24.69 12.47
C LYS A 220 -58.97 -23.21 12.15
N GLY A 221 -57.93 -22.92 11.39
CA GLY A 221 -57.59 -21.55 10.99
C GLY A 221 -57.02 -20.65 12.10
N SER A 222 -56.80 -21.20 13.30
CA SER A 222 -56.33 -20.44 14.48
C SER A 222 -54.81 -20.36 14.62
N PHE A 223 -54.07 -20.33 13.49
CA PHE A 223 -52.64 -20.15 13.49
C PHE A 223 -52.25 -18.72 13.10
N GLY A 224 -51.85 -17.95 14.08
CA GLY A 224 -51.16 -16.66 13.85
C GLY A 224 -49.68 -16.82 14.11
N ALA A 225 -48.86 -15.98 13.48
CA ALA A 225 -47.43 -15.91 13.85
C ALA A 225 -47.34 -15.63 15.35
N THR A 226 -46.62 -16.49 16.08
CA THR A 226 -46.44 -16.30 17.52
C THR A 226 -45.74 -14.95 17.80
N LYS A 227 -46.03 -14.35 18.96
CA LYS A 227 -45.34 -13.09 19.35
C LYS A 227 -43.80 -13.21 19.22
N ALA A 228 -43.27 -14.36 19.61
CA ALA A 228 -41.83 -14.64 19.49
C ALA A 228 -41.30 -14.61 18.02
N GLY A 229 -42.05 -15.22 17.10
CA GLY A 229 -41.68 -15.22 15.67
C GLY A 229 -41.76 -13.82 15.03
N LYS A 230 -42.76 -13.01 15.40
CA LYS A 230 -42.83 -11.61 14.96
C LYS A 230 -41.68 -10.79 15.51
N THR A 231 -41.39 -10.91 16.80
CA THR A 231 -40.28 -10.19 17.44
C THR A 231 -38.94 -10.57 16.79
N LEU A 232 -38.64 -11.86 16.59
CA LEU A 232 -37.43 -12.30 15.91
C LEU A 232 -37.30 -11.69 14.53
N ARG A 233 -38.36 -11.72 13.71
CA ARG A 233 -38.36 -11.12 12.38
C ARG A 233 -38.06 -9.62 12.41
N TYR A 234 -38.72 -8.85 13.29
CA TYR A 234 -38.45 -7.41 13.40
C TYR A 234 -37.03 -7.12 13.89
N THR A 235 -36.49 -7.93 14.82
CA THR A 235 -35.09 -7.81 15.26
C THR A 235 -34.11 -8.09 14.14
N LEU A 236 -34.34 -9.15 13.34
CA LEU A 236 -33.52 -9.47 12.19
C LEU A 236 -33.52 -8.38 11.12
N ILE A 237 -34.72 -7.84 10.80
CA ILE A 237 -34.86 -6.72 9.87
C ILE A 237 -34.14 -5.48 10.40
N GLY A 238 -34.32 -5.16 11.70
CA GLY A 238 -33.61 -4.04 12.34
C GLY A 238 -32.09 -4.19 12.27
N LEU A 239 -31.59 -5.39 12.57
CA LEU A 239 -30.17 -5.69 12.48
C LEU A 239 -29.61 -5.53 11.05
N GLN A 240 -30.38 -6.02 10.05
CA GLN A 240 -30.04 -5.85 8.63
C GLN A 240 -29.92 -4.37 8.25
N PHE A 241 -30.90 -3.54 8.65
CA PHE A 241 -30.84 -2.10 8.39
C PHE A 241 -29.62 -1.45 9.05
N ILE A 242 -29.32 -1.82 10.31
CA ILE A 242 -28.14 -1.30 11.00
C ILE A 242 -26.86 -1.64 10.22
N ILE A 243 -26.69 -2.90 9.84
CA ILE A 243 -25.50 -3.34 9.08
C ILE A 243 -25.41 -2.59 7.74
N SER A 244 -26.51 -2.50 6.99
CA SER A 244 -26.55 -1.80 5.69
C SER A 244 -26.21 -0.31 5.84
N ILE A 245 -26.76 0.37 6.85
CA ILE A 245 -26.45 1.79 7.11
C ILE A 245 -24.96 1.96 7.46
N VAL A 246 -24.40 1.09 8.31
CA VAL A 246 -22.97 1.12 8.65
C VAL A 246 -22.11 0.95 7.40
N LEU A 247 -22.42 -0.01 6.53
CA LEU A 247 -21.66 -0.22 5.28
C LEU A 247 -21.77 0.99 4.35
N ILE A 248 -22.94 1.60 4.21
CA ILE A 248 -23.13 2.81 3.41
C ILE A 248 -22.29 3.97 3.97
N ILE A 249 -22.32 4.19 5.27
CA ILE A 249 -21.56 5.24 5.93
C ILE A 249 -20.05 5.00 5.70
N CYS A 250 -19.56 3.78 5.96
CA CYS A 250 -18.17 3.43 5.71
C CYS A 250 -17.75 3.66 4.25
N SER A 251 -18.60 3.24 3.30
CA SER A 251 -18.33 3.45 1.87
C SER A 251 -18.21 4.94 1.52
N ILE A 252 -19.13 5.79 2.04
CA ILE A 252 -19.10 7.23 1.82
C ILE A 252 -17.79 7.84 2.40
N PHE A 253 -17.45 7.50 3.65
CA PHE A 253 -16.25 8.05 4.29
C PHE A 253 -14.96 7.63 3.56
N ILE A 254 -14.84 6.36 3.16
CA ILE A 254 -13.68 5.87 2.40
C ILE A 254 -13.57 6.61 1.05
N ASN A 255 -14.69 6.83 0.35
CA ASN A 255 -14.69 7.59 -0.89
C ASN A 255 -14.31 9.06 -0.69
N LEU A 256 -14.78 9.70 0.38
CA LEU A 256 -14.42 11.07 0.73
C LEU A 256 -12.93 11.17 1.08
N GLN A 257 -12.43 10.23 1.88
CA GLN A 257 -11.00 10.17 2.23
C GLN A 257 -10.12 9.97 0.99
N ARG A 258 -10.51 9.08 0.08
CA ARG A 258 -9.80 8.88 -1.19
C ARG A 258 -9.78 10.17 -2.01
N ARG A 259 -10.93 10.86 -2.16
CA ARG A 259 -10.99 12.13 -2.89
C ARG A 259 -10.09 13.18 -2.26
N TYR A 260 -10.08 13.25 -0.94
CA TYR A 260 -9.19 14.17 -0.21
C TYR A 260 -7.72 13.86 -0.52
N MET A 261 -7.30 12.59 -0.44
CA MET A 261 -5.92 12.18 -0.69
C MET A 261 -5.46 12.44 -2.13
N VAL A 262 -6.31 12.19 -3.13
CA VAL A 262 -5.97 12.41 -4.56
C VAL A 262 -5.91 13.90 -4.92
N ASN A 263 -6.74 14.73 -4.27
CA ASN A 263 -6.80 16.17 -4.55
C ASN A 263 -6.01 17.01 -3.52
N PHE A 264 -5.22 16.35 -2.68
CA PHE A 264 -4.40 17.06 -1.70
C PHE A 264 -3.27 17.80 -2.40
N ASP A 265 -3.08 19.06 -2.02
CA ASP A 265 -1.92 19.82 -2.46
C ASP A 265 -0.66 19.28 -1.79
N MET A 266 0.18 18.64 -2.57
CA MET A 266 1.42 18.03 -2.08
C MET A 266 2.51 19.06 -1.78
N GLY A 267 2.31 20.34 -2.12
CA GLY A 267 3.30 21.41 -1.96
C GLY A 267 4.33 21.46 -3.10
N PHE A 268 4.03 20.82 -4.22
CA PHE A 268 4.80 20.90 -5.47
C PHE A 268 3.90 20.68 -6.69
N ASP A 269 4.31 21.19 -7.85
CA ASP A 269 3.58 21.09 -9.11
C ASP A 269 4.01 19.83 -9.89
N GLY A 270 3.14 18.81 -9.88
CA GLY A 270 3.32 17.57 -10.63
C GLY A 270 2.53 17.50 -11.94
N GLU A 271 1.83 18.60 -12.32
CA GLU A 271 1.03 18.59 -13.55
C GLU A 271 1.91 18.63 -14.80
N GLN A 272 1.49 17.95 -15.86
CA GLN A 272 2.19 17.91 -17.14
C GLN A 272 3.66 17.50 -17.04
N LEU A 273 3.98 16.69 -16.05
CA LEU A 273 5.32 16.23 -15.74
C LEU A 273 5.52 14.78 -16.15
N LEU A 274 6.52 14.55 -16.97
CA LEU A 274 7.04 13.22 -17.32
C LEU A 274 8.35 12.98 -16.57
N TYR A 275 8.65 11.73 -16.29
CA TYR A 275 9.98 11.34 -15.83
C TYR A 275 10.44 10.05 -16.52
N VAL A 276 11.74 9.90 -16.64
CA VAL A 276 12.40 8.74 -17.21
C VAL A 276 13.70 8.45 -16.49
N HIS A 277 13.93 7.18 -16.15
CA HIS A 277 15.22 6.76 -15.60
C HIS A 277 16.26 6.68 -16.72
N THR A 278 17.44 7.22 -16.45
CA THR A 278 18.55 7.34 -17.40
C THR A 278 19.78 6.58 -16.95
N TYR A 279 20.76 6.44 -17.84
CA TYR A 279 22.01 5.75 -17.62
C TYR A 279 23.17 6.74 -17.44
N ASP A 280 24.31 6.24 -16.94
CA ASP A 280 25.50 7.05 -16.70
C ASP A 280 26.01 7.80 -17.93
N THR A 281 25.84 7.23 -19.11
CA THR A 281 26.20 7.86 -20.39
C THR A 281 25.43 9.16 -20.64
N ILE A 282 24.15 9.19 -20.28
CA ILE A 282 23.27 10.35 -20.38
C ILE A 282 23.61 11.35 -19.27
N ALA A 283 23.85 10.85 -18.03
CA ALA A 283 24.21 11.69 -16.91
C ALA A 283 25.53 12.46 -17.14
N ALA A 284 26.45 11.86 -17.89
CA ALA A 284 27.75 12.48 -18.21
C ALA A 284 27.63 13.73 -19.12
N ASP A 285 26.53 13.88 -19.86
CA ASP A 285 26.26 15.04 -20.74
C ASP A 285 24.80 15.48 -20.58
N ALA A 286 24.38 15.65 -19.34
CA ALA A 286 22.99 16.04 -19.02
C ALA A 286 22.59 17.37 -19.66
N GLU A 287 23.47 18.36 -19.74
CA GLU A 287 23.23 19.65 -20.41
C GLU A 287 22.98 19.48 -21.92
N GLY A 288 23.78 18.65 -22.62
CA GLY A 288 23.58 18.39 -24.04
C GLY A 288 22.26 17.67 -24.34
N VAL A 289 21.90 16.70 -23.47
CA VAL A 289 20.60 16.01 -23.56
C VAL A 289 19.45 16.98 -23.31
N GLU A 290 19.56 17.85 -22.31
CA GLU A 290 18.54 18.87 -21.99
C GLU A 290 18.32 19.81 -23.17
N GLU A 291 19.37 20.38 -23.75
CA GLU A 291 19.27 21.24 -24.93
C GLU A 291 18.59 20.53 -26.09
N ARG A 292 18.94 19.27 -26.29
CA ARG A 292 18.36 18.46 -27.37
C ARG A 292 16.90 18.14 -27.13
N LEU A 293 16.50 17.82 -25.91
CA LEU A 293 15.09 17.63 -25.52
C LEU A 293 14.29 18.91 -25.71
N LYS A 294 14.78 20.06 -25.27
CA LYS A 294 14.14 21.37 -25.41
C LYS A 294 14.05 21.87 -26.87
N SER A 295 14.69 21.18 -27.81
CA SER A 295 14.52 21.48 -29.23
C SER A 295 13.09 21.20 -29.76
N ASP A 296 12.29 20.38 -29.05
CA ASP A 296 10.85 20.25 -29.34
C ASP A 296 10.08 21.35 -28.56
N PRO A 297 9.34 22.23 -29.22
CA PRO A 297 8.61 23.32 -28.56
C PRO A 297 7.49 22.84 -27.62
N GLN A 298 7.14 21.55 -27.64
CA GLN A 298 6.19 20.97 -26.71
C GLN A 298 6.81 20.59 -25.36
N ILE A 299 8.14 20.65 -25.24
CA ILE A 299 8.86 20.49 -23.97
C ILE A 299 9.16 21.88 -23.43
N ALA A 300 8.55 22.19 -22.30
CA ALA A 300 8.69 23.50 -21.66
C ALA A 300 10.02 23.62 -20.89
N ASP A 301 10.37 22.58 -20.14
CA ASP A 301 11.58 22.56 -19.32
C ASP A 301 12.02 21.13 -18.96
N VAL A 302 13.29 20.98 -18.55
CA VAL A 302 13.88 19.69 -18.13
C VAL A 302 14.79 19.94 -16.94
N THR A 303 14.75 19.06 -15.95
CA THR A 303 15.67 19.07 -14.82
C THR A 303 16.05 17.64 -14.40
N TRP A 304 16.99 17.50 -13.49
CA TRP A 304 17.58 16.22 -13.14
C TRP A 304 17.56 15.94 -11.64
N ALA A 305 17.42 14.64 -11.29
CA ALA A 305 17.51 14.20 -9.92
C ALA A 305 18.07 12.76 -9.83
N SER A 306 18.43 12.35 -8.63
CA SER A 306 18.84 10.96 -8.34
C SER A 306 17.63 10.11 -7.99
N GLY A 307 17.04 9.46 -9.00
CA GLY A 307 15.89 8.60 -8.83
C GLY A 307 14.55 9.35 -8.79
N ASN A 308 13.49 8.64 -8.44
CA ASN A 308 12.15 9.18 -8.39
C ASN A 308 11.83 9.78 -7.02
N LEU A 309 11.34 11.03 -7.00
CA LEU A 309 10.96 11.75 -5.78
C LEU A 309 9.94 10.96 -4.92
N LEU A 310 9.04 10.24 -5.55
CA LEU A 310 7.96 9.49 -4.90
C LEU A 310 8.29 8.02 -4.64
N ALA A 311 9.53 7.59 -4.87
CA ALA A 311 9.93 6.20 -4.62
C ALA A 311 9.83 5.84 -3.13
N SER A 312 9.43 4.61 -2.85
CA SER A 312 9.32 4.09 -1.48
C SER A 312 10.68 3.88 -0.82
N GLN A 313 11.74 3.69 -1.62
CA GLN A 313 13.12 3.56 -1.14
C GLN A 313 13.84 4.88 -1.32
N ARG A 314 14.13 5.54 -0.23
CA ARG A 314 14.88 6.78 -0.20
C ARG A 314 16.15 6.64 0.60
N MET A 315 17.11 7.46 0.24
CA MET A 315 18.38 7.52 0.93
C MET A 315 18.22 8.23 2.27
N GLY A 316 18.21 7.46 3.36
CA GLY A 316 18.32 8.01 4.70
C GLY A 316 19.75 8.40 4.98
N TRP A 317 19.97 9.66 5.33
CA TRP A 317 21.28 10.15 5.73
C TRP A 317 21.36 10.37 7.23
N GLY A 318 22.45 9.89 7.83
CA GLY A 318 22.90 10.27 9.17
C GLY A 318 24.10 11.22 9.01
N ARG A 319 24.04 12.37 9.64
CA ARG A 319 25.10 13.39 9.64
C ARG A 319 25.34 13.88 11.05
N ASP A 320 26.57 14.27 11.35
CA ASP A 320 26.87 14.94 12.60
C ASP A 320 26.50 16.42 12.52
N TRP A 321 25.92 16.93 13.59
CA TRP A 321 25.67 18.34 13.80
C TRP A 321 25.83 18.66 15.29
N ASN A 322 26.84 19.47 15.62
CA ASN A 322 27.20 19.84 16.99
C ASN A 322 27.37 18.62 17.93
N GLY A 323 27.99 17.54 17.44
CA GLY A 323 28.21 16.32 18.21
C GLY A 323 26.97 15.44 18.38
N GLN A 324 25.89 15.71 17.64
CA GLN A 324 24.68 14.88 17.61
C GLN A 324 24.44 14.34 16.21
N VAL A 325 24.09 13.06 16.11
CA VAL A 325 23.68 12.46 14.84
C VAL A 325 22.24 12.88 14.51
N VAL A 326 22.10 13.64 13.44
CA VAL A 326 20.81 14.01 12.85
C VAL A 326 20.51 13.09 11.69
N SER A 327 19.26 12.57 11.63
CA SER A 327 18.82 11.65 10.58
C SER A 327 17.69 12.28 9.78
N PHE A 328 17.84 12.30 8.47
CA PHE A 328 16.87 12.85 7.54
C PHE A 328 16.89 12.09 6.23
N GLN A 329 15.83 12.20 5.47
CA GLN A 329 15.83 11.71 4.09
C GLN A 329 16.46 12.77 3.19
N CYS A 330 17.28 12.32 2.25
CA CYS A 330 17.99 13.21 1.33
C CYS A 330 17.63 12.85 -0.11
N TYR A 331 17.38 13.89 -0.90
CA TYR A 331 17.12 13.75 -2.32
C TYR A 331 18.07 14.64 -3.13
N PRO A 332 19.07 14.05 -3.75
CA PRO A 332 20.01 14.78 -4.59
C PRO A 332 19.35 15.24 -5.89
N VAL A 333 19.53 16.50 -6.24
CA VAL A 333 18.85 17.16 -7.36
C VAL A 333 19.79 18.16 -8.07
N ALA A 334 19.44 18.53 -9.30
CA ALA A 334 20.05 19.65 -9.98
C ALA A 334 19.65 20.99 -9.30
N TYR A 335 20.42 22.05 -9.56
CA TYR A 335 20.22 23.34 -8.89
C TYR A 335 18.85 23.97 -9.16
N ASP A 336 18.28 23.74 -10.31
CA ASP A 336 17.01 24.29 -10.77
C ASP A 336 15.79 23.47 -10.34
N PHE A 337 16.00 22.26 -9.82
CA PHE A 337 14.93 21.33 -9.45
C PHE A 337 13.88 21.91 -8.49
N PRO A 338 14.23 22.66 -7.42
CA PRO A 338 13.22 23.21 -6.52
C PRO A 338 12.26 24.18 -7.22
N GLU A 339 12.79 25.04 -8.08
CA GLU A 339 11.97 25.99 -8.86
C GLU A 339 11.17 25.26 -9.94
N PHE A 340 11.77 24.27 -10.60
CA PHE A 340 11.12 23.47 -11.64
C PHE A 340 9.86 22.78 -11.14
N ILE A 341 9.87 22.18 -9.95
CA ILE A 341 8.70 21.51 -9.38
C ILE A 341 7.85 22.42 -8.48
N GLY A 342 8.19 23.69 -8.33
CA GLY A 342 7.41 24.68 -7.58
C GLY A 342 7.52 24.56 -6.06
N ILE A 343 8.63 24.06 -5.52
CA ILE A 343 8.87 24.05 -4.07
C ILE A 343 9.11 25.46 -3.58
N GLU A 344 8.26 25.93 -2.63
CA GLU A 344 8.38 27.24 -2.02
C GLU A 344 9.45 27.29 -0.94
N ILE A 345 10.38 28.22 -1.05
CA ILE A 345 11.40 28.50 -0.05
C ILE A 345 10.79 29.38 1.04
N SER A 346 10.76 28.88 2.28
CA SER A 346 10.21 29.59 3.44
C SER A 346 11.23 30.56 4.07
N GLU A 347 12.54 30.25 3.96
CA GLU A 347 13.61 31.09 4.50
C GLU A 347 14.92 30.83 3.74
N GLY A 348 15.75 31.86 3.58
CA GLY A 348 17.01 31.76 2.87
C GLY A 348 16.88 31.90 1.35
N ARG A 349 17.49 31.03 0.59
CA ARG A 349 17.52 31.05 -0.88
C ARG A 349 17.33 29.65 -1.48
N THR A 350 16.92 29.59 -2.74
CA THR A 350 17.03 28.41 -3.57
C THR A 350 18.49 28.11 -3.95
N PHE A 351 18.71 26.97 -4.61
CA PHE A 351 20.03 26.66 -5.16
C PHE A 351 20.39 27.59 -6.31
N LYS A 352 21.69 27.71 -6.54
CA LYS A 352 22.30 28.41 -7.67
C LYS A 352 23.18 27.46 -8.45
N LYS A 353 23.40 27.73 -9.72
CA LYS A 353 24.29 26.92 -10.56
C LYS A 353 25.70 26.81 -10.00
N GLU A 354 26.17 27.85 -9.29
CA GLU A 354 27.47 27.84 -8.65
C GLU A 354 27.57 26.82 -7.49
N ASP A 355 26.45 26.49 -6.86
CA ASP A 355 26.40 25.51 -5.76
C ASP A 355 26.81 24.10 -6.20
N GLU A 356 26.61 23.76 -7.49
CA GLU A 356 27.09 22.50 -8.09
C GLU A 356 28.62 22.40 -8.17
N ASN A 357 29.31 23.52 -8.06
CA ASN A 357 30.76 23.57 -8.02
C ASN A 357 31.31 23.60 -6.59
N SER A 358 30.47 23.61 -5.58
CA SER A 358 30.91 23.55 -4.18
C SER A 358 31.52 22.18 -3.88
N GLU A 359 32.52 22.13 -2.97
CA GLU A 359 33.24 20.89 -2.68
C GLU A 359 32.35 19.86 -1.99
N ASN A 360 31.40 20.29 -1.16
CA ASN A 360 30.52 19.43 -0.36
C ASN A 360 29.03 19.55 -0.71
N GLY A 361 28.68 20.21 -1.83
CA GLY A 361 27.28 20.52 -2.17
C GLY A 361 26.61 21.49 -1.19
N VAL A 362 25.30 21.62 -1.28
CA VAL A 362 24.50 22.55 -0.45
C VAL A 362 23.15 21.89 -0.12
N PHE A 363 22.63 22.15 1.08
CA PHE A 363 21.32 21.65 1.49
C PHE A 363 20.22 22.71 1.46
N ILE A 364 18.99 22.29 1.12
CA ILE A 364 17.75 22.94 1.48
C ILE A 364 16.94 21.93 2.31
N PHE A 365 16.64 22.27 3.56
CA PHE A 365 15.84 21.43 4.43
C PHE A 365 14.38 21.83 4.44
N ASN A 366 13.48 20.88 4.70
CA ASN A 366 12.09 21.22 4.96
C ASN A 366 11.89 21.78 6.39
N ASP A 367 10.76 22.45 6.61
CA ASP A 367 10.42 23.04 7.91
C ASP A 367 10.30 21.96 9.01
N ALA A 368 9.97 20.70 8.70
CA ALA A 368 9.98 19.61 9.66
C ALA A 368 11.38 19.32 10.22
N ALA A 369 12.42 19.37 9.37
CA ALA A 369 13.80 19.23 9.81
C ALA A 369 14.21 20.43 10.69
N LYS A 370 13.86 21.65 10.26
CA LYS A 370 14.12 22.88 11.03
C LYS A 370 13.49 22.82 12.42
N ARG A 371 12.23 22.43 12.51
CA ARG A 371 11.52 22.30 13.81
C ARG A 371 12.12 21.20 14.69
N LYS A 372 12.49 20.07 14.11
CA LYS A 372 12.98 18.92 14.88
C LYS A 372 14.37 19.12 15.44
N TYR A 373 15.27 19.71 14.67
CA TYR A 373 16.69 19.82 15.03
C TYR A 373 17.10 21.23 15.47
N GLY A 374 16.27 22.24 15.19
CA GLY A 374 16.63 23.63 15.48
C GLY A 374 17.64 24.24 14.52
N PHE A 375 17.68 23.74 13.27
CA PHE A 375 18.56 24.29 12.25
C PHE A 375 18.28 25.77 11.94
N THR A 376 19.34 26.50 11.60
CA THR A 376 19.31 27.88 11.12
C THR A 376 20.15 27.99 9.85
N LEU A 377 20.08 29.11 9.15
CA LEU A 377 20.91 29.33 7.95
C LEU A 377 22.42 29.36 8.27
N ASP A 378 22.78 29.68 9.52
CA ASP A 378 24.17 29.63 9.98
C ASP A 378 24.63 28.22 10.36
N SER A 379 23.71 27.25 10.44
CA SER A 379 24.06 25.88 10.75
C SER A 379 24.91 25.25 9.63
N ARG A 380 25.87 24.44 10.02
CA ARG A 380 26.71 23.67 9.12
C ARG A 380 26.56 22.21 9.48
N ILE A 381 26.29 21.38 8.49
CA ILE A 381 26.08 19.94 8.66
C ILE A 381 27.33 19.22 8.18
N SER A 382 27.79 18.21 8.90
CA SER A 382 28.91 17.40 8.50
C SER A 382 28.74 16.87 7.07
N GLY A 383 29.59 17.27 6.15
CA GLY A 383 29.67 16.81 4.77
C GLY A 383 30.57 15.59 4.64
N HIS A 384 31.07 15.34 3.43
CA HIS A 384 32.00 14.24 3.17
C HIS A 384 33.44 14.61 3.55
N LYS A 385 33.87 15.80 3.18
CA LYS A 385 35.21 16.33 3.50
C LYS A 385 35.18 17.45 4.53
N GLU A 386 34.20 18.31 4.42
CA GLU A 386 34.02 19.50 5.25
C GLU A 386 32.53 19.64 5.62
N GLU A 387 32.21 20.71 6.34
CA GLU A 387 30.86 21.06 6.68
C GLU A 387 30.08 21.61 5.47
N THR A 388 28.84 21.17 5.30
CA THR A 388 27.94 21.55 4.20
C THR A 388 27.03 22.71 4.64
N GLU A 389 26.87 23.70 3.78
CA GLU A 389 25.99 24.86 3.97
C GLU A 389 24.51 24.49 3.87
N ILE A 390 23.69 25.17 4.65
CA ILE A 390 22.25 25.23 4.47
C ILE A 390 21.90 26.51 3.73
N ALA A 391 21.49 26.42 2.45
CA ALA A 391 21.12 27.57 1.64
C ALA A 391 19.74 28.12 2.04
N GLY A 392 18.83 27.26 2.42
CA GLY A 392 17.46 27.66 2.76
C GLY A 392 16.66 26.56 3.44
N PHE A 393 15.45 26.98 3.80
CA PHE A 393 14.40 26.08 4.24
C PHE A 393 13.22 26.19 3.27
N CYS A 394 12.54 25.08 3.03
CA CYS A 394 11.33 25.06 2.23
C CYS A 394 10.12 24.66 3.08
N ASN A 395 8.95 25.04 2.62
CA ASN A 395 7.70 24.56 3.21
C ASN A 395 7.68 23.03 3.25
N ASP A 396 6.97 22.47 4.23
CA ASP A 396 6.75 21.05 4.26
C ASP A 396 5.94 20.62 3.03
N PHE A 397 6.45 19.66 2.29
CA PHE A 397 5.76 19.05 1.16
C PHE A 397 5.64 17.54 1.34
N SER A 398 4.58 16.98 0.79
CA SER A 398 4.30 15.56 0.91
C SER A 398 4.95 14.77 -0.23
N PHE A 399 6.10 14.21 0.04
CA PHE A 399 6.80 13.32 -0.90
C PHE A 399 6.53 11.83 -0.62
N MET A 400 5.68 11.53 0.35
CA MET A 400 5.21 10.21 0.73
C MET A 400 3.68 10.18 0.74
N THR A 401 3.12 9.02 1.05
CA THR A 401 1.66 8.93 1.22
C THR A 401 1.21 9.79 2.41
N LEU A 402 0.05 10.41 2.31
CA LEU A 402 -0.55 11.21 3.39
C LEU A 402 -0.87 10.43 4.68
N LYS A 403 -0.54 9.16 4.72
CA LYS A 403 -0.64 8.30 5.91
C LYS A 403 0.54 8.48 6.86
N GLU A 404 1.65 9.00 6.36
CA GLU A 404 2.84 9.23 7.14
C GLU A 404 2.96 10.72 7.48
N GLU A 405 3.45 10.99 8.69
CA GLU A 405 3.82 12.35 9.07
C GLU A 405 4.99 12.83 8.21
N VAL A 406 5.01 14.13 7.91
CA VAL A 406 6.12 14.73 7.18
C VAL A 406 7.40 14.61 8.02
N LYS A 407 8.35 13.86 7.51
CA LYS A 407 9.65 13.60 8.16
C LYS A 407 10.68 14.65 7.77
N PRO A 408 11.75 14.83 8.57
CA PRO A 408 12.91 15.61 8.15
C PRO A 408 13.41 15.19 6.78
N PHE A 409 13.51 16.15 5.89
CA PHE A 409 13.87 15.94 4.50
C PHE A 409 14.80 17.06 4.02
N ALA A 410 15.73 16.72 3.14
CA ALA A 410 16.64 17.64 2.51
C ALA A 410 16.67 17.42 0.99
N LEU A 411 16.60 18.49 0.25
CA LEU A 411 17.13 18.58 -1.11
C LEU A 411 18.63 18.84 -1.00
N TYR A 412 19.41 18.20 -1.85
CA TYR A 412 20.84 18.33 -1.86
C TYR A 412 21.32 18.59 -3.29
N VAL A 413 21.92 19.75 -3.53
CA VAL A 413 22.54 20.00 -4.82
C VAL A 413 23.89 19.29 -4.86
N TYR A 414 24.20 18.65 -5.99
CA TYR A 414 25.48 17.99 -6.17
C TYR A 414 26.61 19.02 -6.05
N GLY A 415 27.63 18.64 -5.28
CA GLY A 415 28.90 19.33 -5.33
C GLY A 415 29.80 18.75 -6.43
N SER A 416 31.04 19.17 -6.43
CA SER A 416 32.07 18.68 -7.34
C SER A 416 32.44 17.18 -7.13
N GLU A 417 31.92 16.56 -6.10
CA GLU A 417 32.11 15.13 -5.83
C GLU A 417 31.11 14.28 -6.63
N PRO A 418 31.57 13.27 -7.37
CA PRO A 418 30.73 12.45 -8.26
C PRO A 418 29.92 11.38 -7.51
N TRP A 419 29.39 11.69 -6.33
CA TRP A 419 28.65 10.73 -5.50
C TRP A 419 27.28 10.40 -6.04
N TYR A 420 26.67 11.37 -6.70
CA TYR A 420 25.33 11.25 -7.22
C TYR A 420 25.33 11.59 -8.70
N ILE A 421 24.94 10.62 -9.46
CA ILE A 421 24.75 10.77 -10.89
C ILE A 421 23.27 11.12 -11.10
N PRO A 422 22.95 12.16 -11.91
CA PRO A 422 21.58 12.43 -12.32
C PRO A 422 21.04 11.20 -13.07
N SER A 423 20.24 10.39 -12.37
CA SER A 423 19.75 9.11 -12.92
C SER A 423 18.30 9.18 -13.36
N THR A 424 17.67 10.35 -13.24
CA THR A 424 16.28 10.58 -13.65
C THR A 424 16.13 11.97 -14.24
N ALA A 425 15.64 12.03 -15.47
CA ALA A 425 15.21 13.27 -16.09
C ALA A 425 13.74 13.53 -15.77
N PHE A 426 13.43 14.76 -15.34
CA PHE A 426 12.09 15.28 -15.19
C PHE A 426 11.81 16.27 -16.32
N ILE A 427 10.73 16.08 -17.04
CA ILE A 427 10.45 16.79 -18.29
C ILE A 427 9.05 17.39 -18.18
N ARG A 428 8.97 18.72 -18.17
CA ARG A 428 7.70 19.44 -18.18
C ARG A 428 7.24 19.66 -19.61
N VAL A 429 6.01 19.29 -19.88
CA VAL A 429 5.39 19.39 -21.21
C VAL A 429 4.45 20.58 -21.24
N THR A 430 4.35 21.28 -22.39
CA THR A 430 3.43 22.41 -22.56
C THR A 430 1.97 21.95 -22.54
N GLU A 431 1.08 22.83 -22.10
CA GLU A 431 -0.37 22.56 -22.13
C GLU A 431 -0.86 22.24 -23.54
N GLY A 432 -1.61 21.14 -23.68
CA GLY A 432 -2.16 20.71 -24.97
C GLY A 432 -1.16 19.98 -25.89
N ALA A 433 0.02 19.62 -25.39
CA ALA A 433 1.00 18.85 -26.15
C ALA A 433 0.49 17.46 -26.56
N ASP A 434 0.99 16.98 -27.68
CA ASP A 434 0.80 15.60 -28.14
C ASP A 434 1.78 14.66 -27.41
N TYR A 435 1.35 14.11 -26.29
CA TYR A 435 2.18 13.25 -25.45
C TYR A 435 2.82 12.08 -26.22
N GLN A 436 2.13 11.51 -27.22
CA GLN A 436 2.71 10.41 -28.00
C GLN A 436 3.90 10.87 -28.84
N LYS A 437 3.85 12.09 -29.39
CA LYS A 437 4.97 12.67 -30.13
C LYS A 437 6.10 13.06 -29.19
N VAL A 438 5.77 13.70 -28.06
CA VAL A 438 6.75 14.09 -27.04
C VAL A 438 7.50 12.86 -26.52
N MET A 439 6.80 11.79 -26.12
CA MET A 439 7.45 10.57 -25.64
C MET A 439 8.35 9.92 -26.70
N LYS A 440 7.94 9.93 -27.99
CA LYS A 440 8.79 9.45 -29.08
C LYS A 440 10.02 10.33 -29.29
N HIS A 441 9.88 11.65 -29.15
CA HIS A 441 11.02 12.56 -29.22
C HIS A 441 11.99 12.29 -28.07
N ILE A 442 11.49 12.22 -26.82
CA ILE A 442 12.31 11.90 -25.66
C ILE A 442 13.05 10.58 -25.86
N ALA A 443 12.36 9.52 -26.23
CA ALA A 443 12.96 8.21 -26.46
C ALA A 443 14.02 8.23 -27.57
N SER A 444 13.78 8.98 -28.65
CA SER A 444 14.76 9.15 -29.74
C SER A 444 16.00 9.88 -29.26
N VAL A 445 15.84 10.99 -28.55
CA VAL A 445 16.95 11.77 -28.03
C VAL A 445 17.78 10.93 -27.05
N LEU A 446 17.16 10.26 -26.09
CA LEU A 446 17.89 9.41 -25.14
C LEU A 446 18.66 8.27 -25.82
N SER A 447 18.11 7.70 -26.89
CA SER A 447 18.82 6.67 -27.68
C SER A 447 19.98 7.23 -28.52
N GLU A 448 20.06 8.54 -28.76
CA GLU A 448 21.25 9.18 -29.39
C GLU A 448 22.45 9.10 -28.44
N TRP A 449 22.26 9.26 -27.09
CA TRP A 449 23.29 9.19 -26.06
C TRP A 449 23.51 7.77 -25.52
N GLU A 450 22.47 6.93 -25.54
CA GLU A 450 22.55 5.52 -25.13
C GLU A 450 22.08 4.59 -26.24
N PRO A 451 22.92 4.33 -27.27
CA PRO A 451 22.55 3.53 -28.41
C PRO A 451 22.28 2.04 -28.11
N SER A 452 22.63 1.57 -26.91
CA SER A 452 22.33 0.21 -26.47
C SER A 452 20.85 0.00 -26.18
N VAL A 453 20.10 1.08 -25.95
CA VAL A 453 18.67 1.07 -25.67
C VAL A 453 17.89 1.63 -26.87
N SER A 454 17.09 0.77 -27.50
CA SER A 454 16.23 1.20 -28.62
C SER A 454 15.07 2.09 -28.13
N PRO A 455 14.57 3.05 -28.96
CA PRO A 455 13.57 4.02 -28.54
C PRO A 455 12.27 3.42 -27.98
N ASP A 456 11.91 2.21 -28.37
CA ASP A 456 10.73 1.49 -27.87
C ASP A 456 10.90 0.85 -26.49
N LYS A 457 12.10 0.90 -25.94
CA LYS A 457 12.43 0.31 -24.62
C LYS A 457 12.58 1.34 -23.51
N TRP A 458 12.50 2.62 -23.82
CA TRP A 458 12.50 3.65 -22.80
C TRP A 458 11.18 3.69 -22.05
N ASP A 459 11.25 3.55 -20.72
CA ASP A 459 10.09 3.53 -19.84
C ASP A 459 9.82 4.95 -19.32
N ILE A 460 9.03 5.72 -20.11
CA ILE A 460 8.68 7.10 -19.82
C ILE A 460 7.32 7.13 -19.14
N HIS A 461 7.26 7.69 -17.95
CA HIS A 461 6.07 7.69 -17.11
C HIS A 461 5.53 9.09 -16.88
N PHE A 462 4.22 9.18 -16.67
CA PHE A 462 3.61 10.36 -16.10
C PHE A 462 3.86 10.41 -14.59
N PHE A 463 4.18 11.58 -14.09
CA PHE A 463 4.47 11.75 -12.67
C PHE A 463 3.21 11.59 -11.79
N ASP A 464 2.05 12.04 -12.28
CA ASP A 464 0.74 11.85 -11.65
C ASP A 464 0.29 10.39 -11.61
N GLU A 465 0.67 9.57 -12.59
CA GLU A 465 0.44 8.12 -12.52
C GLU A 465 1.17 7.49 -11.34
N ASN A 466 2.36 7.96 -11.02
CA ASN A 466 3.12 7.48 -9.87
C ASN A 466 2.45 7.87 -8.54
N ILE A 467 1.93 9.09 -8.45
CA ILE A 467 1.11 9.53 -7.31
C ILE A 467 -0.11 8.61 -7.18
N ASN A 468 -0.84 8.38 -8.27
CA ASN A 468 -2.01 7.53 -8.29
C ASN A 468 -1.67 6.06 -7.94
N ALA A 469 -0.51 5.56 -8.36
CA ALA A 469 -0.05 4.21 -8.05
C ALA A 469 0.14 3.99 -6.55
N GLN A 470 0.58 5.01 -5.81
CA GLN A 470 0.71 4.95 -4.35
C GLN A 470 -0.63 4.73 -3.65
N TYR A 471 -1.73 5.24 -4.23
CA TYR A 471 -3.08 5.11 -3.68
C TYR A 471 -3.93 4.02 -4.36
N LYS A 472 -3.34 3.23 -5.26
CA LYS A 472 -4.06 2.18 -6.01
C LYS A 472 -4.72 1.15 -5.08
N LYS A 473 -4.07 0.79 -3.99
CA LYS A 473 -4.61 -0.16 -2.99
C LYS A 473 -5.87 0.41 -2.31
N GLU A 474 -5.83 1.69 -1.93
CA GLU A 474 -6.97 2.40 -1.31
C GLU A 474 -8.12 2.58 -2.31
N GLN A 475 -7.79 2.85 -3.55
CA GLN A 475 -8.78 2.95 -4.63
C GLN A 475 -9.49 1.61 -4.84
N SER A 476 -8.74 0.51 -4.94
CA SER A 476 -9.30 -0.83 -5.07
C SER A 476 -10.18 -1.19 -3.86
N LEU A 477 -9.72 -0.91 -2.65
CA LEU A 477 -10.51 -1.12 -1.42
C LEU A 477 -11.82 -0.32 -1.43
N SER A 478 -11.75 0.98 -1.80
CA SER A 478 -12.93 1.85 -1.90
C SER A 478 -13.95 1.31 -2.91
N GLN A 479 -13.49 0.87 -4.08
CA GLN A 479 -14.35 0.33 -5.14
C GLN A 479 -14.97 -1.01 -4.72
N LEU A 480 -14.22 -1.90 -4.07
CA LEU A 480 -14.73 -3.17 -3.55
C LEU A 480 -15.80 -2.96 -2.47
N ILE A 481 -15.54 -2.08 -1.49
CA ILE A 481 -16.52 -1.77 -0.45
C ILE A 481 -17.77 -1.13 -1.05
N SER A 482 -17.64 -0.25 -2.04
CA SER A 482 -18.76 0.36 -2.75
C SER A 482 -19.58 -0.70 -3.49
N LEU A 483 -18.95 -1.67 -4.13
CA LEU A 483 -19.61 -2.79 -4.79
C LEU A 483 -20.38 -3.65 -3.78
N PHE A 484 -19.76 -4.02 -2.66
CA PHE A 484 -20.43 -4.78 -1.59
C PHE A 484 -21.56 -4.02 -0.94
N THR A 485 -21.49 -2.69 -0.89
CA THR A 485 -22.56 -1.85 -0.33
C THR A 485 -23.77 -1.77 -1.27
N LEU A 486 -23.57 -1.95 -2.58
CA LEU A 486 -24.64 -1.96 -3.57
C LEU A 486 -25.45 -3.27 -3.55
N ILE A 487 -24.86 -4.38 -3.16
CA ILE A 487 -25.49 -5.71 -3.01
C ILE A 487 -26.34 -5.74 -1.73
#